data_c002b6396b49a8e4ca18277ee26bd183
#
_entry.id   c002b6396b49a8e4ca18277ee26bd183
#
_cell.length_a   1.000
_cell.length_b   1.000
_cell.length_c   1.000
_cell.angle_alpha   90.00
_cell.angle_beta   90.00
_cell.angle_gamma   90.00
#
_symmetry.space_group_name_H-M   'P 1'
#
loop_
_entity.id
_entity.type
_entity.pdbx_description
1 polymer ?
#
loop_
_entity_poly.entity_id
_entity_poly.type
_entity_poly.pdbx_seq_one_letter_code
_entity_poly.pdbx_strand_id
1 'polypeptide(L)'
;LEMLLNFQQMIIDFTGMDIANASLLDEGTAAAEAMGLSYRLSKNNSKKVFVSKDCHPQTIDIIKTRAEPLGLKVVIGNEDKDINEDIICGILQYPGTLGDIKDPSEAISKIHRNNGKAVLISDLLALAKLKTPGELGADIAVGSSQRFGIPMGYGGPHAAFFATKDEYKRSMPGRIVGVSVD
;
A
#
# COMPACT_ATOMS: atom_id res chain seq x y z
N LEU A 1 2.43 -19.81 -15.24
CA LEU A 1 2.36 -19.74 -13.77
C LEU A 1 3.71 -19.36 -13.15
N GLU A 2 4.82 -19.92 -13.62
CA GLU A 2 6.18 -19.61 -13.12
C GLU A 2 6.50 -18.11 -13.12
N MET A 3 6.16 -17.38 -14.18
CA MET A 3 6.33 -15.93 -14.27
C MET A 3 5.58 -15.18 -13.15
N LEU A 4 4.40 -15.67 -12.78
CA LEU A 4 3.62 -15.07 -11.68
C LEU A 4 4.22 -15.36 -10.32
N LEU A 5 4.79 -16.55 -10.13
CA LEU A 5 5.56 -16.87 -8.93
C LEU A 5 6.80 -15.98 -8.79
N ASN A 6 7.54 -15.81 -9.90
CA ASN A 6 8.69 -14.91 -9.93
C ASN A 6 8.30 -13.46 -9.63
N PHE A 7 7.19 -12.98 -10.19
CA PHE A 7 6.67 -11.64 -9.89
C PHE A 7 6.38 -11.48 -8.39
N GLN A 8 5.64 -12.43 -7.79
CA GLN A 8 5.32 -12.39 -6.37
C GLN A 8 6.61 -12.37 -5.52
N GLN A 9 7.59 -13.23 -5.85
CA GLN A 9 8.85 -13.29 -5.13
C GLN A 9 9.64 -11.97 -5.24
N MET A 10 9.72 -11.40 -6.45
CA MET A 10 10.39 -10.11 -6.65
C MET A 10 9.75 -9.00 -5.79
N ILE A 11 8.42 -8.97 -5.73
CA ILE A 11 7.72 -7.98 -4.88
C ILE A 11 8.03 -8.21 -3.40
N ILE A 12 8.03 -9.45 -2.93
CA ILE A 12 8.41 -9.79 -1.56
C ILE A 12 9.83 -9.30 -1.25
N ASP A 13 10.78 -9.61 -2.12
CA ASP A 13 12.19 -9.25 -1.94
C ASP A 13 12.40 -7.73 -1.92
N PHE A 14 11.74 -6.97 -2.81
CA PHE A 14 11.85 -5.51 -2.84
C PHE A 14 11.14 -4.82 -1.68
N THR A 15 10.03 -5.36 -1.21
CA THR A 15 9.22 -4.72 -0.17
C THR A 15 9.58 -5.17 1.24
N GLY A 16 10.29 -6.29 1.39
CA GLY A 16 10.56 -6.90 2.68
C GLY A 16 9.29 -7.40 3.39
N MET A 17 8.21 -7.61 2.64
CA MET A 17 6.94 -8.14 3.18
C MET A 17 6.92 -9.67 3.08
N ASP A 18 6.01 -10.31 3.82
CA ASP A 18 5.97 -11.78 3.91
C ASP A 18 5.31 -12.43 2.68
N ILE A 19 4.35 -11.76 2.05
CA ILE A 19 3.56 -12.31 0.96
C ILE A 19 3.12 -11.21 -0.02
N ALA A 20 3.08 -11.54 -1.32
CA ALA A 20 2.59 -10.66 -2.37
C ALA A 20 1.57 -11.37 -3.26
N ASN A 21 0.64 -10.62 -3.84
CA ASN A 21 -0.29 -11.14 -4.86
C ASN A 21 0.35 -11.16 -6.26
N ALA A 22 -0.36 -11.79 -7.20
CA ALA A 22 0.13 -11.93 -8.57
C ALA A 22 -0.04 -10.66 -9.43
N SER A 23 -0.84 -9.69 -9.06
CA SER A 23 -0.91 -8.26 -9.44
C SER A 23 -2.29 -7.65 -9.15
N LEU A 24 -2.35 -6.32 -9.23
CA LEU A 24 -3.58 -5.52 -9.29
C LEU A 24 -3.53 -4.59 -10.52
N LEU A 25 -4.56 -3.76 -10.72
CA LEU A 25 -4.70 -2.92 -11.90
C LEU A 25 -3.65 -1.79 -11.93
N ASP A 26 -3.68 -0.90 -10.94
CA ASP A 26 -2.79 0.25 -10.81
C ASP A 26 -2.55 0.63 -9.36
N GLU A 27 -1.63 1.58 -9.11
CA GLU A 27 -1.26 2.03 -7.77
C GLU A 27 -2.45 2.58 -6.98
N GLY A 28 -3.29 3.40 -7.60
CA GLY A 28 -4.43 4.01 -6.92
C GLY A 28 -5.46 2.99 -6.48
N THR A 29 -5.78 2.00 -7.33
CA THR A 29 -6.67 0.89 -6.95
C THR A 29 -6.03 -0.02 -5.92
N ALA A 30 -4.72 -0.27 -5.98
CA ALA A 30 -4.02 -1.05 -4.95
C ALA A 30 -4.06 -0.34 -3.59
N ALA A 31 -3.89 0.98 -3.54
CA ALA A 31 -4.03 1.78 -2.31
C ALA A 31 -5.46 1.71 -1.76
N ALA A 32 -6.47 1.80 -2.63
CA ALA A 32 -7.88 1.66 -2.23
C ALA A 32 -8.21 0.24 -1.73
N GLU A 33 -7.63 -0.80 -2.33
CA GLU A 33 -7.76 -2.18 -1.84
C GLU A 33 -7.06 -2.36 -0.48
N ALA A 34 -5.92 -1.68 -0.25
CA ALA A 34 -5.24 -1.68 1.05
C ALA A 34 -6.12 -1.02 2.14
N MET A 35 -6.80 0.08 1.80
CA MET A 35 -7.82 0.67 2.67
C MET A 35 -8.95 -0.32 2.98
N GLY A 36 -9.47 -1.00 1.97
CA GLY A 36 -10.54 -2.00 2.11
C GLY A 36 -10.10 -3.19 2.96
N LEU A 37 -8.88 -3.70 2.79
CA LEU A 37 -8.30 -4.73 3.63
C LEU A 37 -8.21 -4.26 5.08
N SER A 38 -7.66 -3.07 5.31
CA SER A 38 -7.52 -2.49 6.64
C SER A 38 -8.87 -2.32 7.34
N TYR A 39 -9.90 -1.92 6.60
CA TYR A 39 -11.27 -1.83 7.10
C TYR A 39 -11.83 -3.19 7.56
N ARG A 40 -11.63 -4.24 6.75
CA ARG A 40 -12.07 -5.61 7.12
C ARG A 40 -11.34 -6.16 8.33
N LEU A 41 -10.07 -5.79 8.52
CA LEU A 41 -9.24 -6.23 9.65
C LEU A 41 -9.38 -5.36 10.90
N SER A 42 -10.00 -4.18 10.77
CA SER A 42 -10.14 -3.24 11.87
C SER A 42 -11.01 -3.81 12.98
N LYS A 43 -10.51 -3.73 14.21
CA LYS A 43 -11.22 -4.09 15.43
C LYS A 43 -11.76 -2.87 16.18
N ASN A 44 -11.40 -1.66 15.76
CA ASN A 44 -11.90 -0.42 16.34
C ASN A 44 -13.16 0.04 15.60
N ASN A 45 -13.92 0.95 16.22
CA ASN A 45 -15.15 1.51 15.66
C ASN A 45 -14.91 2.75 14.80
N SER A 46 -13.64 3.06 14.50
CA SER A 46 -13.32 4.22 13.67
C SER A 46 -13.87 4.05 12.26
N LYS A 47 -14.25 5.16 11.65
CA LYS A 47 -14.59 5.28 10.23
C LYS A 47 -13.60 6.20 9.50
N LYS A 48 -12.47 6.51 10.13
CA LYS A 48 -11.49 7.45 9.60
C LYS A 48 -10.33 6.71 8.92
N VAL A 49 -9.93 7.23 7.77
CA VAL A 49 -8.76 6.83 7.00
C VAL A 49 -7.88 8.06 6.84
N PHE A 50 -6.67 8.01 7.36
CA PHE A 50 -5.69 9.06 7.12
C PHE A 50 -4.99 8.83 5.78
N VAL A 51 -4.83 9.88 4.98
CA VAL A 51 -4.07 9.86 3.73
C VAL A 51 -3.10 11.02 3.74
N SER A 52 -1.82 10.73 3.58
CA SER A 52 -0.81 11.77 3.46
C SER A 52 -1.10 12.69 2.28
N LYS A 53 -0.94 14.00 2.49
CA LYS A 53 -1.00 14.99 1.41
C LYS A 53 0.10 14.79 0.35
N ASP A 54 1.15 14.04 0.70
CA ASP A 54 2.27 13.74 -0.19
C ASP A 54 1.99 12.55 -1.12
N CYS A 55 0.80 11.88 -0.99
CA CYS A 55 0.31 10.91 -1.96
C CYS A 55 -0.02 11.57 -3.30
N HIS A 56 0.08 10.80 -4.40
CA HIS A 56 -0.29 11.29 -5.72
C HIS A 56 -1.76 11.71 -5.78
N PRO A 57 -2.09 12.85 -6.42
CA PRO A 57 -3.46 13.38 -6.45
C PRO A 57 -4.50 12.36 -6.96
N GLN A 58 -4.18 11.64 -8.03
CA GLN A 58 -5.05 10.60 -8.58
C GLN A 58 -5.27 9.44 -7.61
N THR A 59 -4.26 9.06 -6.83
CA THR A 59 -4.40 8.03 -5.79
C THR A 59 -5.32 8.49 -4.67
N ILE A 60 -5.19 9.76 -4.24
CA ILE A 60 -6.08 10.37 -3.25
C ILE A 60 -7.53 10.34 -3.74
N ASP A 61 -7.79 10.68 -5.00
CA ASP A 61 -9.14 10.74 -5.55
C ASP A 61 -9.76 9.35 -5.70
N ILE A 62 -8.99 8.33 -6.07
CA ILE A 62 -9.45 6.93 -6.10
C ILE A 62 -9.79 6.45 -4.69
N ILE A 63 -8.94 6.75 -3.69
CA ILE A 63 -9.20 6.40 -2.29
C ILE A 63 -10.53 7.03 -1.82
N LYS A 64 -10.77 8.33 -2.09
CA LYS A 64 -12.03 9.00 -1.75
C LYS A 64 -13.23 8.31 -2.39
N THR A 65 -13.15 8.05 -3.70
CA THR A 65 -14.22 7.40 -4.47
C THR A 65 -14.57 6.01 -3.90
N ARG A 66 -13.57 5.26 -3.47
CA ARG A 66 -13.75 3.92 -2.90
C ARG A 66 -14.15 3.94 -1.42
N ALA A 67 -13.83 5.01 -0.69
CA ALA A 67 -14.19 5.20 0.71
C ALA A 67 -15.68 5.57 0.89
N GLU A 68 -16.22 6.37 -0.02
CA GLU A 68 -17.59 6.91 0.06
C GLU A 68 -18.66 5.82 0.24
N PRO A 69 -18.77 4.78 -0.62
CA PRO A 69 -19.79 3.75 -0.47
C PRO A 69 -19.61 2.88 0.79
N LEU A 70 -18.43 2.90 1.41
CA LEU A 70 -18.16 2.21 2.68
C LEU A 70 -18.49 3.08 3.90
N GLY A 71 -18.92 4.33 3.69
CA GLY A 71 -19.17 5.29 4.75
C GLY A 71 -17.89 5.68 5.53
N LEU A 72 -16.72 5.61 4.87
CA LEU A 72 -15.44 5.96 5.47
C LEU A 72 -15.13 7.44 5.24
N LYS A 73 -14.59 8.10 6.26
CA LYS A 73 -14.14 9.49 6.21
C LYS A 73 -12.65 9.55 5.89
N VAL A 74 -12.30 10.06 4.72
CA VAL A 74 -10.90 10.31 4.34
C VAL A 74 -10.44 11.64 4.90
N VAL A 75 -9.36 11.62 5.68
CA VAL A 75 -8.69 12.80 6.24
C VAL A 75 -7.35 12.95 5.53
N ILE A 76 -7.20 14.01 4.74
CA ILE A 76 -5.95 14.32 4.05
C ILE A 76 -5.17 15.31 4.91
N GLY A 77 -3.92 15.00 5.20
CA GLY A 77 -3.14 15.85 6.10
C GLY A 77 -1.63 15.56 6.10
N ASN A 78 -1.00 16.18 7.07
CA ASN A 78 0.42 15.99 7.36
C ASN A 78 0.57 14.92 8.44
N GLU A 79 1.46 13.97 8.24
CA GLU A 79 1.70 12.82 9.12
C GLU A 79 2.10 13.26 10.54
N ASP A 80 2.83 14.36 10.65
CA ASP A 80 3.34 14.83 11.94
C ASP A 80 2.25 15.43 12.82
N LYS A 81 1.18 15.99 12.21
CA LYS A 81 0.20 16.84 12.90
C LYS A 81 -1.19 16.23 12.97
N ASP A 82 -1.59 15.44 11.96
CA ASP A 82 -3.00 15.14 11.73
C ASP A 82 -3.39 13.68 12.06
N ILE A 83 -2.43 12.87 12.57
CA ILE A 83 -2.68 11.53 13.10
C ILE A 83 -2.81 11.62 14.62
N ASN A 84 -4.01 11.94 15.13
CA ASN A 84 -4.24 12.25 16.54
C ASN A 84 -5.36 11.45 17.20
N GLU A 85 -6.00 10.54 16.48
CA GLU A 85 -7.15 9.77 16.95
C GLU A 85 -7.21 8.41 16.25
N ASP A 86 -8.06 7.52 16.74
CA ASP A 86 -8.25 6.20 16.15
C ASP A 86 -8.59 6.28 14.67
N ILE A 87 -7.83 5.55 13.87
CA ILE A 87 -7.98 5.43 12.42
C ILE A 87 -8.02 3.96 12.00
N ILE A 88 -8.63 3.68 10.86
CA ILE A 88 -8.61 2.34 10.24
C ILE A 88 -7.24 2.06 9.66
N CYS A 89 -6.72 3.02 8.91
CA CYS A 89 -5.37 2.97 8.35
C CYS A 89 -4.83 4.38 8.10
N GLY A 90 -3.51 4.45 8.03
CA GLY A 90 -2.79 5.61 7.49
C GLY A 90 -2.08 5.21 6.21
N ILE A 91 -2.31 5.97 5.14
CA ILE A 91 -1.73 5.74 3.81
C ILE A 91 -0.68 6.80 3.55
N LEU A 92 0.55 6.35 3.34
CA LEU A 92 1.74 7.18 3.16
C LEU A 92 2.35 6.91 1.78
N GLN A 93 3.03 7.91 1.20
CA GLN A 93 3.73 7.80 -0.08
C GLN A 93 5.24 7.86 0.13
N TYR A 94 5.99 6.96 -0.51
CA TYR A 94 7.43 6.82 -0.32
C TYR A 94 8.15 6.38 -1.61
N PRO A 95 8.86 7.30 -2.31
CA PRO A 95 8.93 8.75 -2.09
C PRO A 95 7.61 9.48 -2.30
N GLY A 96 7.50 10.71 -1.79
CA GLY A 96 6.33 11.58 -1.98
C GLY A 96 6.17 12.08 -3.41
N THR A 97 5.03 12.69 -3.72
CA THR A 97 4.67 13.20 -5.06
C THR A 97 5.68 14.18 -5.65
N LEU A 98 6.32 14.98 -4.81
CA LEU A 98 7.34 15.95 -5.25
C LEU A 98 8.76 15.37 -5.25
N GLY A 99 8.90 14.06 -5.01
CA GLY A 99 10.18 13.38 -4.92
C GLY A 99 10.85 13.44 -3.55
N ASP A 100 10.18 13.97 -2.55
CA ASP A 100 10.68 14.03 -1.18
C ASP A 100 10.88 12.63 -0.61
N ILE A 101 12.03 12.40 -0.01
CA ILE A 101 12.36 11.17 0.71
C ILE A 101 12.36 11.49 2.20
N LYS A 102 11.26 11.18 2.86
CA LYS A 102 11.12 11.30 4.32
C LYS A 102 11.17 9.91 4.94
N ASP A 103 11.76 9.77 6.12
CA ASP A 103 11.69 8.52 6.89
C ASP A 103 10.26 8.37 7.46
N PRO A 104 9.47 7.38 7.04
CA PRO A 104 8.10 7.23 7.49
C PRO A 104 7.97 6.51 8.84
N SER A 105 9.05 6.11 9.49
CA SER A 105 9.05 5.28 10.71
C SER A 105 8.22 5.89 11.85
N GLU A 106 8.33 7.21 12.05
CA GLU A 106 7.57 7.90 13.10
C GLU A 106 6.07 7.94 12.75
N ALA A 107 5.73 8.23 11.50
CA ALA A 107 4.35 8.22 11.04
C ALA A 107 3.72 6.83 11.17
N ILE A 108 4.45 5.77 10.79
CA ILE A 108 4.02 4.38 10.97
C ILE A 108 3.77 4.08 12.45
N SER A 109 4.68 4.49 13.32
CA SER A 109 4.52 4.33 14.77
C SER A 109 3.29 5.08 15.32
N LYS A 110 3.00 6.28 14.81
CA LYS A 110 1.79 7.03 15.17
C LYS A 110 0.52 6.32 14.69
N ILE A 111 0.51 5.80 13.46
CA ILE A 111 -0.60 5.04 12.91
C ILE A 111 -0.92 3.84 13.81
N HIS A 112 0.09 3.07 14.20
CA HIS A 112 -0.09 1.91 15.08
C HIS A 112 -0.59 2.29 16.47
N ARG A 113 -0.07 3.38 17.07
CA ARG A 113 -0.57 3.90 18.36
C ARG A 113 -2.03 4.32 18.32
N ASN A 114 -2.52 4.70 17.15
CA ASN A 114 -3.92 5.04 16.89
C ASN A 114 -4.72 3.85 16.29
N ASN A 115 -4.32 2.63 16.61
CA ASN A 115 -4.97 1.36 16.24
C ASN A 115 -5.17 1.15 14.72
N GLY A 116 -4.47 1.91 13.89
CA GLY A 116 -4.53 1.85 12.42
C GLY A 116 -3.52 0.88 11.82
N LYS A 117 -3.77 0.48 10.57
CA LYS A 117 -2.81 -0.23 9.73
C LYS A 117 -1.99 0.76 8.91
N ALA A 118 -0.67 0.57 8.88
CA ALA A 118 0.24 1.39 8.10
C ALA A 118 0.34 0.86 6.66
N VAL A 119 -0.12 1.65 5.70
CA VAL A 119 -0.03 1.36 4.27
C VAL A 119 1.04 2.26 3.66
N LEU A 120 2.05 1.67 3.03
CA LEU A 120 3.12 2.41 2.37
C LEU A 120 3.04 2.20 0.86
N ILE A 121 2.75 3.28 0.13
CA ILE A 121 2.80 3.31 -1.33
C ILE A 121 4.24 3.57 -1.73
N SER A 122 4.85 2.67 -2.50
CA SER A 122 6.30 2.71 -2.74
C SER A 122 6.67 2.54 -4.21
N ASP A 123 7.72 3.24 -4.61
CA ASP A 123 8.39 3.03 -5.91
C ASP A 123 9.44 1.92 -5.79
N LEU A 124 9.24 0.80 -6.49
CA LEU A 124 10.15 -0.35 -6.45
C LEU A 124 11.60 0.00 -6.80
N LEU A 125 11.83 0.94 -7.73
CA LEU A 125 13.18 1.36 -8.06
C LEU A 125 13.85 2.12 -6.90
N ALA A 126 13.08 2.93 -6.18
CA ALA A 126 13.56 3.61 -4.98
C ALA A 126 13.92 2.62 -3.87
N LEU A 127 13.15 1.55 -3.71
CA LEU A 127 13.41 0.50 -2.71
C LEU A 127 14.73 -0.28 -2.93
N ALA A 128 15.31 -0.20 -4.13
CA ALA A 128 16.68 -0.72 -4.36
C ALA A 128 17.77 0.04 -3.58
N LYS A 129 17.45 1.21 -3.02
CA LYS A 129 18.36 2.09 -2.27
C LYS A 129 17.85 2.51 -0.91
N LEU A 130 16.55 2.51 -0.71
CA LEU A 130 15.89 2.95 0.51
C LEU A 130 15.51 1.73 1.38
N LYS A 131 15.24 1.98 2.65
CA LYS A 131 14.70 0.94 3.54
C LYS A 131 13.37 0.43 3.00
N THR A 132 13.16 -0.86 3.07
CA THR A 132 11.93 -1.49 2.59
C THR A 132 10.74 -1.20 3.52
N PRO A 133 9.50 -1.25 3.00
CA PRO A 133 8.30 -1.16 3.83
C PRO A 133 8.29 -2.12 5.02
N GLY A 134 8.75 -3.36 4.82
CA GLY A 134 8.85 -4.35 5.91
C GLY A 134 9.83 -3.92 7.00
N GLU A 135 11.03 -3.44 6.65
CA GLU A 135 12.01 -2.91 7.62
C GLU A 135 11.49 -1.68 8.37
N LEU A 136 10.67 -0.86 7.72
CA LEU A 136 10.03 0.32 8.31
C LEU A 136 8.83 -0.03 9.20
N GLY A 137 8.39 -1.29 9.20
CA GLY A 137 7.28 -1.77 10.01
C GLY A 137 5.89 -1.55 9.40
N ALA A 138 5.79 -1.28 8.11
CA ALA A 138 4.50 -1.19 7.44
C ALA A 138 3.71 -2.51 7.53
N ASP A 139 2.38 -2.42 7.50
CA ASP A 139 1.50 -3.59 7.47
C ASP A 139 1.20 -4.03 6.04
N ILE A 140 1.14 -3.07 5.12
CA ILE A 140 0.82 -3.27 3.71
C ILE A 140 1.72 -2.39 2.86
N ALA A 141 2.27 -2.94 1.79
CA ALA A 141 3.03 -2.23 0.76
C ALA A 141 2.31 -2.36 -0.58
N VAL A 142 2.12 -1.25 -1.27
CA VAL A 142 1.50 -1.20 -2.61
C VAL A 142 2.27 -0.25 -3.51
N GLY A 143 2.05 -0.34 -4.81
CA GLY A 143 2.65 0.58 -5.78
C GLY A 143 2.53 0.05 -7.20
N SER A 144 3.15 0.75 -8.15
CA SER A 144 3.20 0.35 -9.54
C SER A 144 4.40 -0.55 -9.82
N SER A 145 4.19 -1.64 -10.56
CA SER A 145 5.26 -2.47 -11.11
C SER A 145 5.77 -2.00 -12.48
N GLN A 146 5.25 -0.89 -13.00
CA GLN A 146 5.69 -0.31 -14.29
C GLN A 146 7.19 -0.03 -14.32
N ARG A 147 7.81 0.21 -13.15
CA ARG A 147 9.26 0.44 -12.98
C ARG A 147 10.12 -0.77 -13.34
N PHE A 148 9.54 -1.95 -13.48
CA PHE A 148 10.26 -3.13 -14.01
C PHE A 148 10.52 -3.08 -15.53
N GLY A 149 10.25 -1.97 -16.19
CA GLY A 149 10.64 -1.72 -17.57
C GLY A 149 9.50 -1.70 -18.58
N ILE A 150 8.27 -1.50 -18.14
CA ILE A 150 7.13 -1.34 -19.06
C ILE A 150 7.25 0.01 -19.79
N PRO A 151 7.31 0.04 -21.13
CA PRO A 151 7.39 1.27 -21.90
C PRO A 151 6.17 2.17 -21.69
N MET A 152 6.38 3.48 -21.60
CA MET A 152 5.30 4.46 -21.36
C MET A 152 4.58 4.92 -22.64
N GLY A 153 4.64 4.16 -23.75
CA GLY A 153 3.90 4.49 -24.95
C GLY A 153 2.40 4.58 -24.69
N TYR A 154 1.78 5.72 -24.99
CA TYR A 154 0.37 6.04 -24.67
C TYR A 154 0.03 5.86 -23.17
N GLY A 155 0.95 6.21 -22.27
CA GLY A 155 0.85 6.00 -20.83
C GLY A 155 1.35 4.63 -20.36
N GLY A 156 1.52 3.67 -21.25
CA GLY A 156 1.97 2.30 -21.02
C GLY A 156 0.92 1.42 -20.33
N PRO A 157 1.08 0.11 -20.41
CA PRO A 157 0.31 -0.81 -19.59
C PRO A 157 0.66 -0.62 -18.12
N HIS A 158 -0.35 -0.74 -17.25
CA HIS A 158 -0.17 -0.68 -15.80
C HIS A 158 -0.33 -2.07 -15.17
N ALA A 159 0.43 -2.31 -14.13
CA ALA A 159 0.17 -3.35 -13.14
C ALA A 159 0.65 -2.83 -11.79
N ALA A 160 -0.12 -3.10 -10.76
CA ALA A 160 0.25 -2.77 -9.40
C ALA A 160 0.68 -4.02 -8.65
N PHE A 161 1.46 -3.82 -7.61
CA PHE A 161 1.74 -4.84 -6.62
C PHE A 161 0.97 -4.56 -5.32
N PHE A 162 0.75 -5.63 -4.57
CA PHE A 162 0.22 -5.60 -3.23
C PHE A 162 0.94 -6.66 -2.41
N ALA A 163 1.59 -6.22 -1.35
CA ALA A 163 2.31 -7.09 -0.43
C ALA A 163 1.92 -6.79 1.02
N THR A 164 1.94 -7.79 1.89
CA THR A 164 1.50 -7.64 3.26
C THR A 164 2.12 -8.72 4.17
N LYS A 165 1.81 -8.65 5.47
CA LYS A 165 2.19 -9.68 6.44
C LYS A 165 1.41 -10.98 6.19
N ASP A 166 2.01 -12.13 6.47
CA ASP A 166 1.40 -13.46 6.24
C ASP A 166 0.07 -13.62 7.00
N GLU A 167 -0.06 -13.00 8.17
CA GLU A 167 -1.29 -13.04 8.96
C GLU A 167 -2.53 -12.48 8.24
N TYR A 168 -2.35 -11.62 7.21
CA TYR A 168 -3.44 -11.01 6.45
C TYR A 168 -3.75 -11.72 5.13
N LYS A 169 -3.05 -12.78 4.78
CA LYS A 169 -3.15 -13.48 3.48
C LYS A 169 -4.57 -13.89 3.10
N ARG A 170 -5.39 -14.31 4.08
CA ARG A 170 -6.78 -14.75 3.82
C ARG A 170 -7.72 -13.62 3.43
N SER A 171 -7.38 -12.38 3.76
CA SER A 171 -8.16 -11.18 3.46
C SER A 171 -7.56 -10.36 2.32
N MET A 172 -6.41 -10.78 1.80
CA MET A 172 -5.66 -10.09 0.75
C MET A 172 -6.45 -10.05 -0.55
N PRO A 173 -6.51 -8.89 -1.24
CA PRO A 173 -7.15 -8.79 -2.55
C PRO A 173 -6.30 -9.45 -3.65
N GLY A 174 -6.94 -9.77 -4.77
CA GLY A 174 -6.27 -10.35 -5.93
C GLY A 174 -6.03 -11.86 -5.80
N ARG A 175 -5.15 -12.38 -6.66
CA ARG A 175 -4.80 -13.81 -6.69
C ARG A 175 -3.42 -14.03 -6.12
N ILE A 176 -3.29 -15.08 -5.36
CA ILE A 176 -2.01 -15.64 -4.93
C ILE A 176 -1.80 -16.93 -5.73
N VAL A 177 -0.66 -17.01 -6.40
CA VAL A 177 -0.25 -18.21 -7.12
C VAL A 177 0.65 -19.02 -6.21
N GLY A 178 0.39 -20.32 -6.11
CA GLY A 178 1.18 -21.26 -5.35
C GLY A 178 1.58 -22.46 -6.18
N VAL A 179 2.53 -23.23 -5.69
CA VAL A 179 2.89 -24.54 -6.20
C VAL A 179 2.10 -25.57 -5.40
N SER A 180 1.32 -26.41 -6.09
CA SER A 180 0.64 -27.56 -5.50
C SER A 180 1.01 -28.82 -6.26
N VAL A 181 0.90 -29.97 -5.61
CA VAL A 181 1.04 -31.30 -6.19
C VAL A 181 -0.33 -31.96 -6.09
N ASP A 182 -0.80 -32.52 -7.21
CA ASP A 182 -2.04 -33.29 -7.28
C ASP A 182 -1.84 -34.70 -6.66
#